data_c4a39b5e5df40f03947ed6dd7b0e2c09
#
_entry.id   c4a39b5e5df40f03947ed6dd7b0e2c09
#
_cell.length_a   1.000
_cell.length_b   1.000
_cell.length_c   1.000
_cell.angle_alpha   90.00
_cell.angle_beta   90.00
_cell.angle_gamma   90.00
#
_symmetry.space_group_name_H-M   'P 1'
#
loop_
_entity.id
_entity.type
_entity.pdbx_description
1 polymer ?
#
loop_
_entity_poly.entity_id
_entity_poly.type
_entity_poly.pdbx_seq_one_letter_code
_entity_poly.pdbx_strand_id
1 'polypeptide(L)'
;MNRYYWILGAFAALVALLAVGLNLNPRDVPSPLVGKPAPAFTLAQLAEPEKTLSPQDMQGKVWLFNVWASWCVSCRQEHPILVEFSKKVDVPLIGLNYKEIRGDGNFDMGKMAADDERKLAWQRANQWLSQHGNPYKLTVMDLDGRVGIDYGV
;
A
#
# COMPACT_ATOMS: atom_id res chain seq x y z
N MET A 1 -27.13 29.46 -42.52
CA MET A 1 -27.32 28.82 -41.20
C MET A 1 -26.16 29.24 -40.32
N ASN A 2 -26.44 29.88 -39.20
CA ASN A 2 -25.42 30.58 -38.39
C ASN A 2 -24.46 29.59 -37.73
N ARG A 3 -23.17 29.75 -37.98
CA ARG A 3 -22.06 28.96 -37.37
C ARG A 3 -22.13 28.90 -35.82
N TYR A 4 -22.84 29.83 -35.22
CA TYR A 4 -23.08 29.85 -33.76
C TYR A 4 -23.96 28.72 -33.26
N TYR A 5 -24.89 28.19 -34.02
CA TYR A 5 -25.72 27.06 -33.62
C TYR A 5 -24.91 25.77 -33.47
N TRP A 6 -23.87 25.60 -34.31
CA TRP A 6 -22.98 24.44 -34.20
C TRP A 6 -22.12 24.52 -32.96
N ILE A 7 -21.62 25.73 -32.61
CA ILE A 7 -20.84 25.97 -31.41
C ILE A 7 -21.70 25.74 -30.16
N LEU A 8 -22.93 26.25 -30.17
CA LEU A 8 -23.86 26.06 -29.07
C LEU A 8 -24.26 24.59 -28.88
N GLY A 9 -24.51 23.86 -29.99
CA GLY A 9 -24.77 22.44 -29.97
C GLY A 9 -23.65 21.60 -29.43
N ALA A 10 -22.39 21.90 -29.86
CA ALA A 10 -21.20 21.23 -29.35
C ALA A 10 -21.00 21.49 -27.86
N PHE A 11 -21.22 22.74 -27.40
CA PHE A 11 -21.13 23.09 -26.00
C PHE A 11 -22.17 22.36 -25.14
N ALA A 12 -23.44 22.34 -25.61
CA ALA A 12 -24.53 21.63 -24.94
C ALA A 12 -24.24 20.12 -24.84
N ALA A 13 -23.71 19.52 -25.93
CA ALA A 13 -23.30 18.11 -25.92
C ALA A 13 -22.15 17.84 -24.92
N LEU A 14 -21.17 18.74 -24.86
CA LEU A 14 -20.06 18.64 -23.89
C LEU A 14 -20.57 18.72 -22.45
N VAL A 15 -21.46 19.66 -22.15
CA VAL A 15 -22.07 19.82 -20.81
C VAL A 15 -22.87 18.56 -20.42
N ALA A 16 -23.65 18.03 -21.36
CA ALA A 16 -24.41 16.80 -21.12
C ALA A 16 -23.50 15.61 -20.85
N LEU A 17 -22.40 15.48 -21.60
CA LEU A 17 -21.41 14.43 -21.42
C LEU A 17 -20.69 14.53 -20.07
N LEU A 18 -20.33 15.74 -19.65
CA LEU A 18 -19.75 15.99 -18.34
C LEU A 18 -20.75 15.70 -17.21
N ALA A 19 -22.00 16.10 -17.35
CA ALA A 19 -23.06 15.81 -16.37
C ALA A 19 -23.28 14.30 -16.19
N VAL A 20 -23.26 13.53 -17.29
CA VAL A 20 -23.31 12.06 -17.23
C VAL A 20 -22.05 11.51 -16.55
N GLY A 21 -20.86 12.01 -16.93
CA GLY A 21 -19.58 11.59 -16.33
C GLY A 21 -19.50 11.82 -14.82
N LEU A 22 -20.05 12.94 -14.32
CA LEU A 22 -20.09 13.26 -12.88
C LEU A 22 -21.06 12.36 -12.09
N ASN A 23 -22.05 11.75 -12.74
CA ASN A 23 -22.93 10.77 -12.10
C ASN A 23 -22.37 9.35 -12.09
N LEU A 24 -21.29 9.09 -12.83
CA LEU A 24 -20.58 7.84 -12.76
C LEU A 24 -19.71 7.83 -11.49
N ASN A 25 -19.87 6.83 -10.65
CA ASN A 25 -19.05 6.66 -9.44
C ASN A 25 -17.66 6.13 -9.82
N PRO A 26 -16.61 6.97 -9.91
CA PRO A 26 -15.27 6.50 -10.23
C PRO A 26 -14.62 5.72 -9.05
N ARG A 27 -15.33 5.64 -7.90
CA ARG A 27 -14.87 4.92 -6.71
C ARG A 27 -15.19 3.42 -6.72
N ASP A 28 -16.07 2.99 -7.60
CA ASP A 28 -16.45 1.57 -7.73
C ASP A 28 -15.51 0.84 -8.72
N VAL A 29 -14.19 0.98 -8.52
CA VAL A 29 -13.23 0.11 -9.22
C VAL A 29 -13.11 -1.16 -8.39
N PRO A 30 -13.69 -2.29 -8.80
CA PRO A 30 -13.55 -3.54 -8.07
C PRO A 30 -12.07 -3.92 -8.07
N SER A 31 -11.55 -4.27 -6.89
CA SER A 31 -10.17 -4.75 -6.79
C SER A 31 -10.00 -5.98 -7.71
N PRO A 32 -8.96 -6.01 -8.55
CA PRO A 32 -8.71 -7.14 -9.44
C PRO A 32 -8.37 -8.43 -8.68
N LEU A 33 -8.13 -8.35 -7.37
CA LEU A 33 -7.74 -9.47 -6.51
C LEU A 33 -8.93 -10.15 -5.81
N VAL A 34 -10.12 -9.53 -5.82
CA VAL A 34 -11.31 -10.14 -5.18
C VAL A 34 -11.64 -11.47 -5.82
N GLY A 35 -11.76 -12.52 -4.98
CA GLY A 35 -12.06 -13.89 -5.41
C GLY A 35 -10.91 -14.62 -6.08
N LYS A 36 -9.71 -14.05 -6.09
CA LYS A 36 -8.50 -14.69 -6.63
C LYS A 36 -7.53 -15.09 -5.51
N PRO A 37 -6.64 -16.05 -5.75
CA PRO A 37 -5.55 -16.34 -4.84
C PRO A 37 -4.69 -15.09 -4.61
N ALA A 38 -4.22 -14.89 -3.37
CA ALA A 38 -3.28 -13.84 -3.05
C ALA A 38 -2.01 -13.96 -3.91
N PRO A 39 -1.48 -12.87 -4.48
CA PRO A 39 -0.22 -12.86 -5.19
C PRO A 39 0.89 -13.51 -4.36
N ALA A 40 1.69 -14.35 -5.01
CA ALA A 40 2.74 -15.09 -4.33
C ALA A 40 3.91 -14.16 -3.97
N PHE A 41 4.41 -14.29 -2.75
CA PHE A 41 5.65 -13.65 -2.32
C PHE A 41 6.38 -14.52 -1.31
N THR A 42 7.67 -14.22 -1.10
CA THR A 42 8.47 -14.75 0.00
C THR A 42 9.39 -13.63 0.47
N LEU A 43 9.06 -13.03 1.59
CA LEU A 43 9.75 -11.85 2.12
C LEU A 43 10.30 -12.10 3.51
N ALA A 44 11.46 -11.52 3.80
CA ALA A 44 12.08 -11.57 5.10
C ALA A 44 11.25 -10.80 6.15
N GLN A 45 11.19 -11.34 7.35
CA GLN A 45 10.49 -10.72 8.47
C GLN A 45 11.33 -9.60 9.10
N LEU A 46 10.67 -8.54 9.58
CA LEU A 46 11.34 -7.43 10.25
C LEU A 46 11.96 -7.86 11.59
N ALA A 47 11.23 -8.63 12.39
CA ALA A 47 11.70 -9.06 13.71
C ALA A 47 12.76 -10.17 13.65
N GLU A 48 12.66 -11.05 12.67
CA GLU A 48 13.54 -12.22 12.50
C GLU A 48 13.97 -12.31 11.03
N PRO A 49 15.01 -11.57 10.60
CA PRO A 49 15.39 -11.44 9.18
C PRO A 49 15.76 -12.75 8.47
N GLU A 50 16.14 -13.78 9.23
CA GLU A 50 16.40 -15.14 8.72
C GLU A 50 15.12 -15.91 8.41
N LYS A 51 13.99 -15.50 8.96
CA LYS A 51 12.68 -16.10 8.67
C LYS A 51 11.98 -15.34 7.56
N THR A 52 11.26 -16.07 6.75
CA THR A 52 10.41 -15.51 5.70
C THR A 52 8.94 -15.73 6.02
N LEU A 53 8.08 -15.00 5.33
CA LEU A 53 6.64 -15.22 5.29
C LEU A 53 6.20 -15.31 3.83
N SER A 54 5.25 -16.17 3.57
CA SER A 54 4.57 -16.32 2.29
C SER A 54 3.05 -16.44 2.50
N PRO A 55 2.21 -16.19 1.48
CA PRO A 55 0.76 -16.39 1.60
C PRO A 55 0.36 -17.83 1.96
N GLN A 56 1.19 -18.81 1.62
CA GLN A 56 0.97 -20.24 1.94
C GLN A 56 0.96 -20.48 3.46
N ASP A 57 1.75 -19.73 4.22
CA ASP A 57 1.83 -19.83 5.68
C ASP A 57 0.55 -19.33 6.37
N MET A 58 -0.27 -18.59 5.62
CA MET A 58 -1.53 -18.01 6.08
C MET A 58 -2.76 -18.75 5.55
N GLN A 59 -2.59 -19.86 4.83
CA GLN A 59 -3.71 -20.63 4.29
C GLN A 59 -4.68 -21.12 5.38
N GLY A 60 -5.97 -21.08 5.08
CA GLY A 60 -7.04 -21.49 6.00
C GLY A 60 -7.32 -20.50 7.13
N LYS A 61 -6.68 -19.33 7.13
CA LYS A 61 -6.89 -18.27 8.12
C LYS A 61 -7.32 -16.98 7.43
N VAL A 62 -8.23 -16.24 8.10
CA VAL A 62 -8.49 -14.84 7.73
C VAL A 62 -7.37 -13.99 8.30
N TRP A 63 -6.80 -13.11 7.48
CA TRP A 63 -5.76 -12.16 7.89
C TRP A 63 -5.91 -10.85 7.14
N LEU A 64 -5.42 -9.79 7.74
CA LEU A 64 -5.37 -8.47 7.12
C LEU A 64 -3.94 -8.18 6.68
N PHE A 65 -3.81 -7.62 5.47
CA PHE A 65 -2.52 -7.25 4.90
C PHE A 65 -2.50 -5.74 4.69
N ASN A 66 -1.67 -5.05 5.45
CA ASN A 66 -1.56 -3.60 5.43
C ASN A 66 -0.21 -3.17 4.88
N VAL A 67 -0.22 -2.31 3.87
CA VAL A 67 0.99 -1.74 3.28
C VAL A 67 1.32 -0.42 3.95
N TRP A 68 2.56 -0.26 4.40
CA TRP A 68 3.01 0.91 5.13
C TRP A 68 4.49 1.23 4.91
N ALA A 69 4.88 2.45 5.20
CA ALA A 69 6.29 2.86 5.28
C ALA A 69 6.44 4.01 6.28
N SER A 70 7.64 4.20 6.83
CA SER A 70 7.91 5.28 7.80
C SER A 70 7.76 6.69 7.17
N TRP A 71 8.04 6.82 5.89
CA TRP A 71 7.91 8.05 5.11
C TRP A 71 6.47 8.35 4.65
N CYS A 72 5.56 7.40 4.73
CA CYS A 72 4.19 7.51 4.22
C CYS A 72 3.32 8.36 5.17
N VAL A 73 2.92 9.54 4.72
CA VAL A 73 2.13 10.49 5.52
C VAL A 73 0.72 9.97 5.83
N SER A 74 0.04 9.38 4.85
CA SER A 74 -1.29 8.77 5.04
C SER A 74 -1.24 7.58 6.00
N CYS A 75 -0.19 6.76 5.90
CA CYS A 75 0.02 5.65 6.82
C CYS A 75 0.14 6.13 8.28
N ARG A 76 0.81 7.26 8.51
CA ARG A 76 0.94 7.85 9.85
C ARG A 76 -0.41 8.30 10.42
N GLN A 77 -1.31 8.80 9.57
CA GLN A 77 -2.66 9.23 9.99
C GLN A 77 -3.55 8.03 10.32
N GLU A 78 -3.43 6.94 9.59
CA GLU A 78 -4.21 5.72 9.77
C GLU A 78 -3.70 4.83 10.92
N HIS A 79 -2.41 4.88 11.21
CA HIS A 79 -1.74 3.98 12.14
C HIS A 79 -2.36 3.87 13.54
N PRO A 80 -2.78 4.98 14.21
CA PRO A 80 -3.44 4.89 15.51
C PRO A 80 -4.72 4.05 15.48
N ILE A 81 -5.46 4.09 14.37
CA ILE A 81 -6.67 3.28 14.17
C ILE A 81 -6.32 1.81 14.09
N LEU A 82 -5.25 1.47 13.36
CA LEU A 82 -4.75 0.09 13.27
C LEU A 82 -4.26 -0.46 14.62
N VAL A 83 -3.59 0.39 15.42
CA VAL A 83 -3.16 0.03 16.78
C VAL A 83 -4.36 -0.25 17.68
N GLU A 84 -5.42 0.55 17.61
CA GLU A 84 -6.63 0.30 18.38
C GLU A 84 -7.42 -0.91 17.85
N PHE A 85 -7.46 -1.12 16.56
CA PHE A 85 -8.08 -2.26 15.92
C PHE A 85 -7.42 -3.58 16.35
N SER A 86 -6.10 -3.64 16.33
CA SER A 86 -5.34 -4.85 16.67
C SER A 86 -5.56 -5.31 18.11
N LYS A 87 -5.98 -4.40 19.02
CA LYS A 87 -6.32 -4.74 20.41
C LYS A 87 -7.72 -5.33 20.56
N LYS A 88 -8.61 -5.08 19.60
CA LYS A 88 -10.04 -5.41 19.69
C LYS A 88 -10.43 -6.64 18.88
N VAL A 89 -9.63 -7.01 17.89
CA VAL A 89 -9.98 -8.04 16.91
C VAL A 89 -8.89 -9.10 16.87
N ASP A 90 -9.29 -10.35 16.99
CA ASP A 90 -8.37 -11.51 16.91
C ASP A 90 -8.15 -11.97 15.46
N VAL A 91 -7.93 -11.00 14.56
CA VAL A 91 -7.53 -11.27 13.19
C VAL A 91 -6.08 -10.81 13.02
N PRO A 92 -5.17 -11.69 12.62
CA PRO A 92 -3.76 -11.31 12.47
C PRO A 92 -3.60 -10.21 11.41
N LEU A 93 -3.02 -9.10 11.83
CA LEU A 93 -2.64 -7.99 10.97
C LEU A 93 -1.18 -8.18 10.56
N ILE A 94 -0.94 -8.32 9.27
CA ILE A 94 0.39 -8.47 8.68
C ILE A 94 0.77 -7.15 8.00
N GLY A 95 1.92 -6.60 8.39
CA GLY A 95 2.46 -5.39 7.78
C GLY A 95 3.38 -5.71 6.60
N LEU A 96 3.16 -5.08 5.45
CA LEU A 96 4.14 -5.01 4.37
C LEU A 96 4.84 -3.66 4.44
N ASN A 97 6.09 -3.65 4.85
CA ASN A 97 6.90 -2.43 4.80
C ASN A 97 7.39 -2.21 3.37
N TYR A 98 6.88 -1.17 2.72
CA TYR A 98 7.02 -0.92 1.29
C TYR A 98 8.09 0.11 1.00
N LYS A 99 9.13 -0.27 0.26
CA LYS A 99 10.18 0.63 -0.25
C LYS A 99 10.70 1.61 0.82
N GLU A 100 11.04 1.12 2.01
CA GLU A 100 11.36 1.95 3.17
C GLU A 100 12.40 3.04 2.87
N ILE A 101 13.39 2.73 2.05
CA ILE A 101 14.43 3.68 1.63
C ILE A 101 14.13 4.23 0.24
N ARG A 102 13.83 3.36 -0.73
CA ARG A 102 13.62 3.75 -2.14
C ARG A 102 12.40 4.63 -2.36
N GLY A 103 11.38 4.51 -1.52
CA GLY A 103 10.15 5.30 -1.62
C GLY A 103 10.23 6.67 -0.96
N ASP A 104 11.20 6.89 -0.08
CA ASP A 104 11.39 8.16 0.64
C ASP A 104 11.83 9.31 -0.28
N GLY A 105 12.57 9.01 -1.36
CA GLY A 105 13.06 10.03 -2.30
C GLY A 105 14.24 10.86 -1.79
N ASN A 106 14.65 10.70 -0.52
CA ASN A 106 15.74 11.46 0.10
C ASN A 106 17.11 10.76 -0.02
N PHE A 107 17.16 9.58 -0.61
CA PHE A 107 18.37 8.76 -0.70
C PHE A 107 18.83 8.59 -2.16
N ASP A 108 20.11 8.77 -2.37
CA ASP A 108 20.75 8.47 -3.66
C ASP A 108 21.07 6.97 -3.74
N MET A 109 20.12 6.23 -4.31
CA MET A 109 20.22 4.76 -4.45
C MET A 109 21.40 4.33 -5.33
N GLY A 110 21.91 5.21 -6.22
CA GLY A 110 23.10 4.94 -7.04
C GLY A 110 24.40 4.88 -6.24
N LYS A 111 24.39 5.43 -5.02
CA LYS A 111 25.57 5.46 -4.13
C LYS A 111 25.43 4.55 -2.91
N MET A 112 24.28 3.97 -2.67
CA MET A 112 24.01 3.13 -1.50
C MET A 112 24.27 1.66 -1.82
N ALA A 113 25.13 1.01 -1.01
CA ALA A 113 25.31 -0.43 -1.10
C ALA A 113 24.04 -1.17 -0.61
N ALA A 114 23.75 -2.34 -1.21
CA ALA A 114 22.56 -3.12 -0.87
C ALA A 114 22.48 -3.50 0.62
N ASP A 115 23.61 -3.80 1.23
CA ASP A 115 23.65 -4.14 2.67
C ASP A 115 23.37 -2.93 3.55
N ASP A 116 23.81 -1.74 3.14
CA ASP A 116 23.55 -0.50 3.88
C ASP A 116 22.06 -0.10 3.73
N GLU A 117 21.50 -0.24 2.54
CA GLU A 117 20.06 -0.08 2.31
C GLU A 117 19.25 -0.99 3.24
N ARG A 118 19.61 -2.27 3.28
CA ARG A 118 18.94 -3.27 4.11
C ARG A 118 19.00 -2.87 5.59
N LYS A 119 20.21 -2.61 6.13
CA LYS A 119 20.41 -2.21 7.53
C LYS A 119 19.58 -0.98 7.88
N LEU A 120 19.63 0.05 7.04
CA LEU A 120 18.91 1.29 7.27
C LEU A 120 17.40 1.09 7.21
N ALA A 121 16.89 0.28 6.28
CA ALA A 121 15.48 -0.05 6.19
C ALA A 121 14.96 -0.73 7.46
N TRP A 122 15.69 -1.74 7.95
CA TRP A 122 15.35 -2.44 9.20
C TRP A 122 15.37 -1.51 10.40
N GLN A 123 16.39 -0.68 10.50
CA GLN A 123 16.50 0.30 11.59
C GLN A 123 15.34 1.29 11.60
N ARG A 124 15.00 1.87 10.45
CA ARG A 124 13.92 2.86 10.33
C ARG A 124 12.56 2.25 10.62
N ALA A 125 12.27 1.09 10.06
CA ALA A 125 11.01 0.39 10.28
C ALA A 125 10.81 0.05 11.76
N ASN A 126 11.83 -0.51 12.42
CA ASN A 126 11.78 -0.80 13.86
C ASN A 126 11.63 0.45 14.70
N GLN A 127 12.40 1.50 14.41
CA GLN A 127 12.31 2.78 15.12
C GLN A 127 10.90 3.38 15.00
N TRP A 128 10.33 3.36 13.81
CA TRP A 128 9.00 3.91 13.57
C TRP A 128 7.92 3.15 14.35
N LEU A 129 7.93 1.81 14.31
CA LEU A 129 6.99 1.00 15.08
C LEU A 129 7.16 1.16 16.59
N SER A 130 8.39 1.33 17.08
CA SER A 130 8.64 1.58 18.52
C SER A 130 8.08 2.92 18.99
N GLN A 131 8.09 3.93 18.13
CA GLN A 131 7.60 5.28 18.44
C GLN A 131 6.06 5.41 18.34
N HIS A 132 5.44 4.69 17.39
CA HIS A 132 4.01 4.85 17.09
C HIS A 132 3.13 3.68 17.55
N GLY A 133 3.76 2.63 18.13
CA GLY A 133 3.11 1.37 18.46
C GLY A 133 3.17 0.36 17.31
N ASN A 134 3.07 -0.92 17.63
CA ASN A 134 3.11 -1.99 16.64
C ASN A 134 1.78 -2.75 16.61
N PRO A 135 0.93 -2.54 15.60
CA PRO A 135 -0.34 -3.27 15.45
C PRO A 135 -0.17 -4.63 14.78
N TYR A 136 1.01 -4.90 14.19
CA TYR A 136 1.22 -6.07 13.35
C TYR A 136 1.67 -7.28 14.16
N LYS A 137 1.05 -8.43 13.86
CA LYS A 137 1.54 -9.73 14.34
C LYS A 137 2.89 -10.07 13.74
N LEU A 138 3.07 -9.75 12.46
CA LEU A 138 4.31 -9.86 11.70
C LEU A 138 4.42 -8.69 10.73
N THR A 139 5.64 -8.24 10.48
CA THR A 139 5.95 -7.31 9.40
C THR A 139 6.96 -7.96 8.46
N VAL A 140 6.74 -7.86 7.16
CA VAL A 140 7.66 -8.29 6.12
C VAL A 140 8.20 -7.09 5.34
N MET A 141 9.41 -7.23 4.79
CA MET A 141 10.16 -6.14 4.17
C MET A 141 10.19 -6.27 2.66
N ASP A 142 9.49 -5.38 1.96
CA ASP A 142 9.44 -5.29 0.50
C ASP A 142 10.33 -4.13 0.01
N LEU A 143 11.65 -4.36 0.00
CA LEU A 143 12.66 -3.31 -0.28
C LEU A 143 12.55 -2.77 -1.70
N ASP A 144 12.27 -3.60 -2.68
CA ASP A 144 12.13 -3.23 -4.09
C ASP A 144 10.69 -2.81 -4.48
N GLY A 145 9.71 -3.12 -3.62
CA GLY A 145 8.30 -2.75 -3.78
C GLY A 145 7.54 -3.59 -4.80
N ARG A 146 8.06 -4.74 -5.20
CA ARG A 146 7.40 -5.60 -6.19
C ARG A 146 6.12 -6.19 -5.64
N VAL A 147 6.15 -6.65 -4.39
CA VAL A 147 4.98 -7.25 -3.76
C VAL A 147 3.88 -6.20 -3.56
N GLY A 148 4.21 -4.99 -3.12
CA GLY A 148 3.22 -3.91 -3.04
C GLY A 148 2.52 -3.66 -4.38
N ILE A 149 3.29 -3.60 -5.49
CA ILE A 149 2.73 -3.43 -6.84
C ILE A 149 1.79 -4.59 -7.21
N ASP A 150 2.17 -5.84 -6.93
CA ASP A 150 1.34 -7.02 -7.23
C ASP A 150 0.03 -7.01 -6.43
N TYR A 151 0.01 -6.36 -5.27
CA TYR A 151 -1.18 -6.14 -4.43
C TYR A 151 -1.94 -4.85 -4.76
N GLY A 152 -1.49 -4.08 -5.75
CA GLY A 152 -2.22 -2.91 -6.28
C GLY A 152 -1.91 -1.58 -5.59
N VAL A 153 -0.73 -1.45 -5.00
CA VAL A 153 -0.23 -0.21 -4.37
C VAL A 153 0.53 0.65 -5.36
#